data_35b6292f7fa216a522b47ee71c755e42
#
_entry.id   35b6292f7fa216a522b47ee71c755e42
#
_cell.length_a   1.000
_cell.length_b   1.000
_cell.length_c   1.000
_cell.angle_alpha   90.00
_cell.angle_beta   90.00
_cell.angle_gamma   90.00
#
_symmetry.space_group_name_H-M   'P 1'
#
loop_
_entity.id
_entity.type
_entity.pdbx_description
1 polymer ?
#
loop_
_entity_poly.entity_id
_entity_poly.type
_entity_poly.pdbx_seq_one_letter_code
_entity_poly.pdbx_strand_id
1 'polypeptide(L)'
;MSVNLLAVTFDCADAANLAAFWGQVLEHPVDEGGTEEFAAIGLAGSAATRPCWMFLKVPEGKTAKNRVHPDLGAASLEAEVKRLVDLGATKQAEQDQDGVRWVTFLDPEGNEFDVVADPS
;
A
#
# COMPACT_ATOMS: atom_id res chain seq x y z
N MET A 1 10.59 -14.62 -21.85
CA MET A 1 10.11 -13.44 -21.09
C MET A 1 11.19 -12.39 -21.04
N SER A 2 10.89 -11.22 -21.54
CA SER A 2 11.86 -10.14 -21.54
C SER A 2 11.70 -9.18 -20.38
N VAL A 3 10.53 -9.13 -19.69
CA VAL A 3 10.33 -8.30 -18.51
C VAL A 3 9.49 -9.01 -17.46
N ASN A 4 9.63 -8.56 -16.22
CA ASN A 4 8.79 -9.00 -15.11
C ASN A 4 8.58 -7.81 -14.16
N LEU A 5 7.57 -7.89 -13.32
CA LEU A 5 7.30 -6.84 -12.35
C LEU A 5 8.22 -7.00 -11.14
N LEU A 6 9.23 -6.16 -11.05
CA LEU A 6 10.25 -6.21 -10.02
C LEU A 6 9.78 -5.53 -8.74
N ALA A 7 9.24 -4.32 -8.86
CA ALA A 7 8.89 -3.50 -7.70
C ALA A 7 7.76 -2.52 -8.03
N VAL A 8 7.05 -2.11 -7.00
CA VAL A 8 6.15 -0.95 -7.04
C VAL A 8 6.76 0.10 -6.12
N THR A 9 7.03 1.29 -6.64
CA THR A 9 7.69 2.35 -5.88
C THR A 9 6.71 3.49 -5.64
N PHE A 10 6.62 3.91 -4.38
CA PHE A 10 5.83 5.06 -3.95
C PHE A 10 6.78 6.24 -3.76
N ASP A 11 6.52 7.33 -4.45
CA ASP A 11 7.15 8.61 -4.13
C ASP A 11 6.45 9.19 -2.90
N CYS A 12 7.21 9.75 -1.97
CA CYS A 12 6.65 10.13 -0.67
C CYS A 12 7.46 11.25 -0.02
N ALA A 13 6.96 11.75 1.10
CA ALA A 13 7.66 12.75 1.90
C ALA A 13 8.55 12.10 2.96
N ASP A 14 8.15 10.93 3.49
CA ASP A 14 8.89 10.22 4.54
C ASP A 14 8.79 8.72 4.25
N ALA A 15 9.85 8.17 3.68
CA ALA A 15 9.86 6.78 3.24
C ALA A 15 9.71 5.80 4.40
N ALA A 16 10.43 6.01 5.50
CA ALA A 16 10.37 5.10 6.65
C ALA A 16 8.95 5.07 7.25
N ASN A 17 8.32 6.23 7.38
CA ASN A 17 6.98 6.31 7.97
C ASN A 17 5.93 5.64 7.06
N LEU A 18 6.01 5.90 5.76
CA LEU A 18 5.07 5.29 4.82
C LEU A 18 5.27 3.79 4.71
N ALA A 19 6.53 3.33 4.70
CA ALA A 19 6.83 1.90 4.68
C ALA A 19 6.31 1.19 5.94
N ALA A 20 6.40 1.83 7.10
CA ALA A 20 5.88 1.26 8.34
C ALA A 20 4.38 1.00 8.25
N PHE A 21 3.62 1.94 7.68
CA PHE A 21 2.19 1.76 7.46
C PHE A 21 1.94 0.56 6.53
N TRP A 22 2.55 0.57 5.36
CA TRP A 22 2.32 -0.48 4.36
C TRP A 22 2.81 -1.85 4.83
N GLY A 23 3.89 -1.89 5.61
CA GLY A 23 4.34 -3.14 6.22
C GLY A 23 3.28 -3.76 7.12
N GLN A 24 2.59 -2.94 7.89
CA GLN A 24 1.49 -3.42 8.73
C GLN A 24 0.27 -3.83 7.90
N VAL A 25 -0.06 -3.07 6.87
CA VAL A 25 -1.18 -3.42 5.98
C VAL A 25 -0.93 -4.77 5.31
N LEU A 26 0.26 -4.97 4.77
CA LEU A 26 0.62 -6.17 4.02
C LEU A 26 1.04 -7.33 4.95
N GLU A 27 1.19 -7.06 6.24
CA GLU A 27 1.65 -8.04 7.22
C GLU A 27 2.99 -8.63 6.83
N HIS A 28 3.90 -7.75 6.38
CA HIS A 28 5.25 -8.11 5.96
C HIS A 28 6.23 -7.09 6.54
N PRO A 29 7.33 -7.54 7.15
CA PRO A 29 8.26 -6.62 7.80
C PRO A 29 8.93 -5.69 6.79
N VAL A 30 9.18 -4.45 7.24
CA VAL A 30 10.00 -3.52 6.49
C VAL A 30 11.44 -4.00 6.54
N ASP A 31 12.14 -3.94 5.41
CA ASP A 31 13.55 -4.33 5.35
C ASP A 31 14.39 -3.44 6.25
N GLU A 32 15.43 -4.01 6.85
CA GLU A 32 16.35 -3.25 7.72
C GLU A 32 17.04 -2.13 6.94
N GLY A 33 17.36 -1.06 7.64
CA GLY A 33 18.12 0.06 7.07
C GLY A 33 17.26 1.13 6.42
N GLY A 34 15.93 1.07 6.60
CA GLY A 34 15.05 2.11 6.06
C GLY A 34 15.29 3.46 6.71
N THR A 35 15.23 4.53 5.93
CA THR A 35 15.40 5.91 6.38
C THR A 35 14.25 6.74 5.83
N GLU A 36 14.20 8.03 6.19
CA GLU A 36 13.19 8.90 5.61
C GLU A 36 13.38 9.09 4.11
N GLU A 37 14.60 8.87 3.59
CA GLU A 37 14.91 9.00 2.16
C GLU A 37 14.54 7.76 1.37
N PHE A 38 14.69 6.56 1.95
CA PHE A 38 14.41 5.31 1.24
C PHE A 38 14.08 4.19 2.22
N ALA A 39 13.07 3.40 1.86
CA ALA A 39 12.73 2.18 2.60
C ALA A 39 12.14 1.17 1.63
N ALA A 40 12.11 -0.10 2.01
CA ALA A 40 11.60 -1.16 1.15
C ALA A 40 10.95 -2.27 1.98
N ILE A 41 10.08 -3.02 1.32
CA ILE A 41 9.45 -4.23 1.85
C ILE A 41 9.66 -5.34 0.84
N GLY A 42 10.36 -6.41 1.25
CA GLY A 42 10.54 -7.57 0.40
C GLY A 42 11.63 -7.45 -0.66
N LEU A 43 12.54 -6.49 -0.50
CA LEU A 43 13.64 -6.28 -1.46
C LEU A 43 14.84 -7.16 -1.13
N ALA A 44 15.16 -7.36 0.14
CA ALA A 44 16.44 -7.90 0.58
C ALA A 44 16.33 -9.25 1.27
N GLY A 45 17.38 -10.06 1.14
CA GLY A 45 17.57 -11.30 1.89
C GLY A 45 16.59 -12.40 1.55
N SER A 46 16.40 -13.31 2.49
CA SER A 46 15.50 -14.44 2.34
C SER A 46 14.02 -14.02 2.37
N ALA A 47 13.75 -12.78 2.80
CA ALA A 47 12.40 -12.23 2.82
C ALA A 47 12.02 -11.56 1.50
N ALA A 48 12.88 -11.62 0.48
CA ALA A 48 12.60 -10.99 -0.82
C ALA A 48 11.33 -11.56 -1.45
N THR A 49 10.50 -10.67 -1.97
CA THR A 49 9.26 -11.00 -2.68
C THR A 49 9.17 -10.23 -3.99
N ARG A 50 8.32 -10.71 -4.91
CA ARG A 50 8.11 -10.03 -6.18
C ARG A 50 6.61 -9.84 -6.40
N PRO A 51 6.17 -8.60 -6.63
CA PRO A 51 6.98 -7.38 -6.61
C PRO A 51 7.33 -7.00 -5.17
N CYS A 52 8.50 -6.41 -4.98
CA CYS A 52 8.78 -5.76 -3.71
C CYS A 52 8.16 -4.36 -3.72
N TRP A 53 8.05 -3.75 -2.54
CA TRP A 53 7.48 -2.41 -2.39
C TRP A 53 8.60 -1.48 -1.96
N MET A 54 8.75 -0.36 -2.65
CA MET A 54 9.81 0.60 -2.35
C MET A 54 9.19 1.96 -2.11
N PHE A 55 9.87 2.75 -1.27
CA PHE A 55 9.40 4.08 -0.88
C PHE A 55 10.56 5.03 -1.01
N LEU A 56 10.38 6.10 -1.81
CA LEU A 56 11.45 7.02 -2.16
C LEU A 56 11.01 8.45 -1.87
N LYS A 57 11.79 9.14 -1.05
CA LYS A 57 11.49 10.54 -0.74
C LYS A 57 11.70 11.40 -1.97
N VAL A 58 10.72 12.24 -2.26
CA VAL A 58 10.78 13.22 -3.36
C VAL A 58 10.35 14.57 -2.80
N PRO A 59 10.81 15.69 -3.43
CA PRO A 59 10.41 17.02 -2.95
C PRO A 59 8.97 17.39 -3.31
N GLU A 60 8.42 16.79 -4.36
CA GLU A 60 7.07 17.12 -4.82
C GLU A 60 6.02 16.48 -3.92
N GLY A 61 5.03 17.24 -3.50
CA GLY A 61 3.87 16.69 -2.80
C GLY A 61 2.85 16.13 -3.78
N LYS A 62 1.93 15.33 -3.24
CA LYS A 62 0.83 14.80 -4.03
C LYS A 62 -0.21 15.90 -4.25
N THR A 63 -0.54 16.19 -5.51
CA THR A 63 -1.47 17.26 -5.88
C THR A 63 -2.70 16.79 -6.63
N ALA A 64 -2.73 15.55 -7.09
CA ALA A 64 -3.84 15.00 -7.85
C ALA A 64 -4.09 13.55 -7.46
N LYS A 65 -5.23 13.01 -7.90
CA LYS A 65 -5.54 11.59 -7.67
C LYS A 65 -4.47 10.71 -8.32
N ASN A 66 -4.10 9.62 -7.63
CA ASN A 66 -3.17 8.64 -8.17
C ASN A 66 -3.70 8.08 -9.49
N ARG A 67 -2.81 7.91 -10.45
CA ARG A 67 -3.15 7.30 -11.74
C ARG A 67 -3.01 5.78 -11.70
N VAL A 68 -2.32 5.26 -10.70
CA VAL A 68 -2.20 3.83 -10.40
C VAL A 68 -2.50 3.66 -8.92
N HIS A 69 -3.34 2.71 -8.58
CA HIS A 69 -3.62 2.41 -7.17
C HIS A 69 -3.59 0.91 -6.94
N PRO A 70 -3.07 0.45 -5.79
CA PRO A 70 -3.14 -0.97 -5.46
C PRO A 70 -4.55 -1.37 -5.08
N ASP A 71 -4.94 -2.59 -5.45
CA ASP A 71 -6.18 -3.21 -5.01
C ASP A 71 -5.83 -4.42 -4.17
N LEU A 72 -6.30 -4.44 -2.93
CA LEU A 72 -6.03 -5.53 -1.99
C LEU A 72 -7.28 -6.36 -1.82
N GLY A 73 -7.12 -7.68 -1.80
CA GLY A 73 -8.24 -8.59 -1.57
C GLY A 73 -8.42 -8.87 -0.08
N ALA A 74 -9.67 -8.90 0.40
CA ALA A 74 -9.98 -9.20 1.79
C ALA A 74 -11.11 -10.21 1.88
N ALA A 75 -10.91 -11.27 2.69
CA ALA A 75 -11.95 -12.27 2.94
C ALA A 75 -13.10 -11.66 3.75
N SER A 76 -12.79 -10.77 4.69
CA SER A 76 -13.78 -10.01 5.45
C SER A 76 -13.52 -8.53 5.28
N LEU A 77 -14.31 -7.89 4.42
CA LEU A 77 -14.14 -6.46 4.15
C LEU A 77 -14.36 -5.63 5.40
N GLU A 78 -15.39 -5.97 6.20
CA GLU A 78 -15.72 -5.24 7.43
C GLU A 78 -14.57 -5.26 8.43
N ALA A 79 -13.94 -6.42 8.61
CA ALA A 79 -12.82 -6.56 9.55
C ALA A 79 -11.62 -5.74 9.07
N GLU A 80 -11.35 -5.78 7.78
CA GLU A 80 -10.20 -5.05 7.22
C GLU A 80 -10.42 -3.55 7.22
N VAL A 81 -11.64 -3.08 7.02
CA VAL A 81 -11.94 -1.65 7.13
C VAL A 81 -11.58 -1.15 8.52
N LYS A 82 -12.00 -1.88 9.56
CA LYS A 82 -11.69 -1.49 10.93
C LYS A 82 -10.18 -1.51 11.19
N ARG A 83 -9.50 -2.57 10.77
CA ARG A 83 -8.05 -2.72 10.97
C ARG A 83 -7.28 -1.58 10.30
N LEU A 84 -7.63 -1.25 9.06
CA LEU A 84 -6.90 -0.23 8.30
C LEU A 84 -7.12 1.17 8.86
N VAL A 85 -8.33 1.48 9.32
CA VAL A 85 -8.58 2.76 9.99
C VAL A 85 -7.75 2.83 11.28
N ASP A 86 -7.68 1.75 12.05
CA ASP A 86 -6.88 1.71 13.28
C ASP A 86 -5.39 1.88 12.98
N LEU A 87 -4.91 1.44 11.81
CA LEU A 87 -3.51 1.59 11.40
C LEU A 87 -3.19 3.00 10.88
N GLY A 88 -4.19 3.82 10.60
CA GLY A 88 -3.97 5.19 10.16
C GLY A 88 -4.46 5.51 8.76
N ALA A 89 -5.11 4.57 8.07
CA ALA A 89 -5.73 4.85 6.78
C ALA A 89 -6.99 5.69 6.96
N THR A 90 -7.29 6.51 5.96
CA THR A 90 -8.52 7.29 5.93
C THR A 90 -9.49 6.64 4.94
N LYS A 91 -10.65 6.24 5.42
CA LYS A 91 -11.71 5.71 4.56
C LYS A 91 -12.29 6.85 3.74
N GLN A 92 -12.35 6.67 2.43
CA GLN A 92 -12.79 7.72 1.51
C GLN A 92 -14.16 7.43 0.91
N ALA A 93 -14.43 6.18 0.49
CA ALA A 93 -15.68 5.84 -0.17
C ALA A 93 -15.94 4.34 -0.10
N GLU A 94 -17.21 3.96 -0.21
CA GLU A 94 -17.62 2.56 -0.35
C GLU A 94 -18.33 2.41 -1.68
N GLN A 95 -18.07 1.31 -2.36
CA GLN A 95 -18.66 1.02 -3.66
C GLN A 95 -19.23 -0.40 -3.66
N ASP A 96 -20.34 -0.56 -4.37
CA ASP A 96 -20.97 -1.86 -4.60
C ASP A 96 -21.51 -1.83 -6.02
N GLN A 97 -20.84 -2.52 -6.93
CA GLN A 97 -21.12 -2.40 -8.35
C GLN A 97 -21.01 -3.77 -9.01
N ASP A 98 -22.09 -4.21 -9.64
CA ASP A 98 -22.11 -5.48 -10.38
C ASP A 98 -21.68 -6.68 -9.52
N GLY A 99 -22.07 -6.69 -8.24
CA GLY A 99 -21.74 -7.76 -7.32
C GLY A 99 -20.35 -7.67 -6.72
N VAL A 100 -19.59 -6.62 -7.03
CA VAL A 100 -18.26 -6.40 -6.46
C VAL A 100 -18.34 -5.27 -5.45
N ARG A 101 -17.85 -5.53 -4.24
CA ARG A 101 -17.81 -4.52 -3.16
C ARG A 101 -16.37 -4.15 -2.89
N TRP A 102 -16.11 -2.86 -2.76
CA TRP A 102 -14.79 -2.39 -2.33
C TRP A 102 -14.89 -1.09 -1.56
N VAL A 103 -13.85 -0.79 -0.80
CA VAL A 103 -13.70 0.46 -0.06
C VAL A 103 -12.42 1.13 -0.51
N THR A 104 -12.50 2.41 -0.82
CA THR A 104 -11.34 3.22 -1.17
C THR A 104 -10.82 3.91 0.08
N PHE A 105 -9.51 3.82 0.28
CA PHE A 105 -8.80 4.44 1.39
C PHE A 105 -7.72 5.37 0.89
N LEU A 106 -7.28 6.24 1.79
CA LEU A 106 -6.05 7.00 1.61
C LEU A 106 -5.02 6.50 2.61
N ASP A 107 -3.78 6.32 2.17
CA ASP A 107 -2.68 6.01 3.08
C ASP A 107 -2.24 7.29 3.82
N PRO A 108 -1.28 7.23 4.75
CA PRO A 108 -0.89 8.42 5.52
C PRO A 108 -0.37 9.59 4.69
N GLU A 109 0.03 9.36 3.44
CA GLU A 109 0.46 10.42 2.55
C GLU A 109 -0.57 10.77 1.49
N GLY A 110 -1.80 10.26 1.63
CA GLY A 110 -2.89 10.59 0.74
C GLY A 110 -2.98 9.77 -0.52
N ASN A 111 -2.23 8.68 -0.63
CA ASN A 111 -2.31 7.82 -1.80
C ASN A 111 -3.56 6.94 -1.74
N GLU A 112 -4.32 6.92 -2.83
CA GLU A 112 -5.53 6.11 -2.94
C GLU A 112 -5.17 4.63 -3.10
N PHE A 113 -5.90 3.77 -2.40
CA PHE A 113 -5.86 2.33 -2.61
C PHE A 113 -7.22 1.73 -2.26
N ASP A 114 -7.52 0.59 -2.86
CA ASP A 114 -8.80 -0.07 -2.65
C ASP A 114 -8.63 -1.39 -1.90
N VAL A 115 -9.63 -1.72 -1.10
CA VAL A 115 -9.75 -3.06 -0.53
C VAL A 115 -11.03 -3.67 -1.08
N VAL A 116 -10.88 -4.81 -1.74
CA VAL A 116 -11.96 -5.47 -2.48
C VAL A 116 -12.37 -6.73 -1.71
N ALA A 117 -13.68 -6.93 -1.55
CA ALA A 117 -14.17 -8.16 -0.95
C ALA A 117 -13.82 -9.33 -1.86
N ASP A 118 -13.01 -10.24 -1.36
CA ASP A 118 -12.50 -11.39 -2.11
C ASP A 118 -12.74 -12.65 -1.27
N PRO A 119 -13.80 -13.40 -1.55
CA PRO A 119 -14.12 -14.58 -0.74
C PRO A 119 -13.25 -15.79 -1.00
N SER A 120 -12.36 -15.76 -1.99
CA SER A 120 -11.52 -16.92 -2.33
C SER A 120 -10.28 -17.05 -1.47
#